data_f31337ac71ad644d1995c3deaba0cb81
#
_entry.id   f31337ac71ad644d1995c3deaba0cb81
#
_cell.length_a   1.000
_cell.length_b   1.000
_cell.length_c   1.000
_cell.angle_alpha   90.00
_cell.angle_beta   90.00
_cell.angle_gamma   90.00
#
_symmetry.space_group_name_H-M   'P 1'
#
loop_
_entity.id
_entity.type
_entity.pdbx_description
1 polymer ?
#
loop_
_entity_poly.entity_id
_entity_poly.type
_entity_poly.pdbx_seq_one_letter_code
_entity_poly.pdbx_strand_id
1 'polypeptide(L)'
;MNKRILASAGFALLRMSVAWATEMPSAAGLKLEPAPKEVQLRQGGFMVGPHTKIYVQLGHQSEDRIAAETLAEQVEDQSGLRLDIERMKAEGKAEDGAIVLARLQDDRVRRFLANNGLRADQAVGQDGYLLFSDKSHLIVAANSGQGLFYGVQTLRQLLQPAGKGLICPAVGIRDWPSLRQATDPTVTQTSPELAKGGSPQGE
;
A
#
# COMPACT_ATOMS: atom_id res chain seq x y z
N MET A 1 -14.93 25.26 -78.86
CA MET A 1 -15.61 24.49 -77.83
C MET A 1 -14.58 23.68 -77.02
N ASN A 2 -13.99 24.25 -75.95
CA ASN A 2 -12.93 23.64 -75.16
C ASN A 2 -13.49 23.32 -73.79
N LYS A 3 -13.65 22.04 -73.52
CA LYS A 3 -14.00 21.55 -72.18
C LYS A 3 -12.70 21.37 -71.36
N ARG A 4 -12.55 22.19 -70.32
CA ARG A 4 -11.50 22.04 -69.30
C ARG A 4 -11.99 21.03 -68.25
N ILE A 5 -11.28 19.92 -68.11
CA ILE A 5 -11.45 18.93 -67.08
C ILE A 5 -10.60 19.38 -65.88
N LEU A 6 -11.26 19.70 -64.76
CA LEU A 6 -10.60 19.96 -63.45
C LEU A 6 -10.41 18.62 -62.75
N ALA A 7 -9.18 18.20 -62.62
CA ALA A 7 -8.82 17.07 -61.76
C ALA A 7 -8.72 17.52 -60.30
N SER A 8 -9.66 17.04 -59.47
CA SER A 8 -9.65 17.23 -58.02
C SER A 8 -8.72 16.18 -57.40
N ALA A 9 -7.57 16.62 -56.91
CA ALA A 9 -6.65 15.78 -56.12
C ALA A 9 -7.14 15.76 -54.67
N GLY A 10 -7.79 14.67 -54.30
CA GLY A 10 -8.18 14.40 -52.90
C GLY A 10 -6.95 14.01 -52.06
N PHE A 11 -6.54 14.91 -51.17
CA PHE A 11 -5.49 14.65 -50.21
C PHE A 11 -6.09 13.89 -49.03
N ALA A 12 -5.93 12.54 -49.00
CA ALA A 12 -6.32 11.69 -47.89
C ALA A 12 -5.34 11.88 -46.77
N LEU A 13 -5.71 12.66 -45.74
CA LEU A 13 -5.01 12.73 -44.45
C LEU A 13 -5.24 11.43 -43.67
N LEU A 14 -4.28 10.52 -43.77
CA LEU A 14 -4.21 9.32 -42.92
C LEU A 14 -3.90 9.76 -41.48
N ARG A 15 -4.92 9.89 -40.64
CA ARG A 15 -4.75 10.10 -39.22
C ARG A 15 -4.24 8.80 -38.59
N MET A 16 -2.93 8.71 -38.38
CA MET A 16 -2.34 7.72 -37.49
C MET A 16 -2.73 8.07 -36.05
N SER A 17 -3.78 7.45 -35.57
CA SER A 17 -4.09 7.40 -34.13
C SER A 17 -3.05 6.49 -33.47
N VAL A 18 -2.01 7.06 -32.91
CA VAL A 18 -1.12 6.34 -32.00
C VAL A 18 -1.92 6.15 -30.72
N ALA A 19 -2.59 5.01 -30.59
CA ALA A 19 -3.21 4.58 -29.34
C ALA A 19 -2.05 4.29 -28.35
N TRP A 20 -1.83 5.19 -27.44
CA TRP A 20 -1.06 4.94 -26.23
C TRP A 20 -1.89 3.99 -25.36
N ALA A 21 -1.92 2.73 -25.73
CA ALA A 21 -2.35 1.68 -24.83
C ALA A 21 -1.25 1.56 -23.76
N THR A 22 -1.36 2.33 -22.68
CA THR A 22 -0.64 2.05 -21.46
C THR A 22 -1.13 0.68 -21.04
N GLU A 23 -0.33 -0.35 -21.23
CA GLU A 23 -0.63 -1.68 -20.69
C GLU A 23 -0.80 -1.52 -19.19
N MET A 24 -2.06 -1.60 -18.75
CA MET A 24 -2.37 -1.62 -17.33
C MET A 24 -1.72 -2.87 -16.74
N PRO A 25 -0.96 -2.75 -15.64
CA PRO A 25 -0.30 -3.90 -15.05
C PRO A 25 -1.34 -4.98 -14.78
N SER A 26 -1.14 -6.12 -15.41
CA SER A 26 -1.99 -7.29 -15.20
C SER A 26 -1.78 -7.78 -13.78
N ALA A 27 -2.85 -7.92 -13.05
CA ALA A 27 -2.89 -8.45 -11.69
C ALA A 27 -2.30 -9.87 -11.53
N ALA A 28 -2.06 -10.58 -12.63
CA ALA A 28 -1.56 -11.95 -12.65
C ALA A 28 -0.09 -12.12 -12.19
N GLY A 29 0.58 -11.05 -11.76
CA GLY A 29 2.01 -11.06 -11.41
C GLY A 29 2.39 -10.36 -10.12
N LEU A 30 1.46 -10.02 -9.22
CA LEU A 30 1.80 -9.39 -7.96
C LEU A 30 2.58 -10.37 -7.06
N LYS A 31 3.91 -10.20 -7.00
CA LYS A 31 4.77 -10.88 -6.03
C LYS A 31 4.96 -9.94 -4.86
N LEU A 32 4.23 -10.18 -3.78
CA LEU A 32 4.35 -9.46 -2.52
C LEU A 32 5.05 -10.36 -1.49
N GLU A 33 6.05 -9.84 -0.81
CA GLU A 33 6.81 -10.55 0.22
C GLU A 33 6.88 -9.74 1.52
N PRO A 34 6.33 -10.31 2.60
CA PRO A 34 5.56 -11.56 2.67
C PRO A 34 4.23 -11.45 1.91
N ALA A 35 3.70 -12.60 1.46
CA ALA A 35 2.42 -12.63 0.78
C ALA A 35 1.29 -12.26 1.76
N PRO A 36 0.44 -11.26 1.45
CA PRO A 36 -0.69 -10.91 2.28
C PRO A 36 -1.72 -12.04 2.37
N LYS A 37 -2.46 -12.08 3.47
CA LYS A 37 -3.48 -13.12 3.73
C LYS A 37 -4.61 -13.11 2.70
N GLU A 38 -5.06 -11.92 2.32
CA GLU A 38 -6.16 -11.77 1.35
C GLU A 38 -5.83 -10.66 0.35
N VAL A 39 -5.98 -10.98 -0.93
CA VAL A 39 -5.76 -10.05 -2.04
C VAL A 39 -6.94 -10.12 -3.00
N GLN A 40 -7.57 -9.00 -3.28
CA GLN A 40 -8.63 -8.84 -4.26
C GLN A 40 -8.14 -7.94 -5.38
N LEU A 41 -7.96 -8.51 -6.56
CA LEU A 41 -7.49 -7.79 -7.72
C LEU A 41 -8.67 -7.05 -8.39
N ARG A 42 -8.42 -5.83 -8.89
CA ARG A 42 -9.41 -4.97 -9.52
C ARG A 42 -8.85 -4.40 -10.82
N GLN A 43 -9.71 -3.82 -11.64
CA GLN A 43 -9.26 -3.20 -12.89
C GLN A 43 -8.86 -1.74 -12.67
N GLY A 44 -7.75 -1.34 -13.27
CA GLY A 44 -7.25 0.01 -13.21
C GLY A 44 -6.10 0.19 -12.22
N GLY A 45 -5.88 1.41 -11.78
CA GLY A 45 -4.83 1.74 -10.82
C GLY A 45 -4.85 3.21 -10.47
N PHE A 46 -4.22 3.53 -9.35
CA PHE A 46 -4.03 4.88 -8.85
C PHE A 46 -2.72 5.46 -9.39
N MET A 47 -2.80 6.62 -10.01
CA MET A 47 -1.61 7.32 -10.51
C MET A 47 -1.03 8.25 -9.46
N VAL A 48 0.22 8.05 -9.11
CA VAL A 48 1.00 8.95 -8.27
C VAL A 48 1.77 9.91 -9.17
N GLY A 49 1.47 11.18 -9.05
CA GLY A 49 2.05 12.25 -9.88
C GLY A 49 2.50 13.46 -9.05
N PRO A 50 2.93 14.56 -9.73
CA PRO A 50 3.52 15.72 -9.07
C PRO A 50 2.58 16.46 -8.09
N HIS A 51 1.28 16.27 -8.23
CA HIS A 51 0.27 16.92 -7.38
C HIS A 51 -0.33 15.96 -6.35
N THR A 52 0.13 14.71 -6.31
CA THR A 52 -0.31 13.75 -5.30
C THR A 52 0.24 14.16 -3.93
N LYS A 53 -0.62 14.15 -2.92
CA LYS A 53 -0.27 14.41 -1.53
C LYS A 53 -0.49 13.17 -0.68
N ILE A 54 0.23 13.09 0.43
CA ILE A 54 0.03 12.06 1.45
C ILE A 54 -0.71 12.71 2.62
N TYR A 55 -1.92 12.26 2.89
CA TYR A 55 -2.69 12.69 4.05
C TYR A 55 -2.55 11.69 5.19
N VAL A 56 -2.18 12.22 6.36
CA VAL A 56 -2.07 11.43 7.59
C VAL A 56 -3.17 11.87 8.55
N GLN A 57 -3.92 10.91 9.09
CA GLN A 57 -4.97 11.20 10.05
C GLN A 57 -4.41 11.71 11.38
N LEU A 58 -5.06 12.71 11.97
CA LEU A 58 -4.66 13.29 13.26
C LEU A 58 -4.89 12.31 14.43
N GLY A 59 -3.92 12.25 15.35
CA GLY A 59 -4.09 11.61 16.66
C GLY A 59 -2.92 10.75 17.15
N HIS A 60 -2.10 10.15 16.27
CA HIS A 60 -1.01 9.24 16.64
C HIS A 60 0.30 9.66 15.96
N GLN A 61 0.82 10.81 16.34
CA GLN A 61 1.64 11.69 15.51
C GLN A 61 3.03 11.19 15.11
N SER A 62 3.71 10.41 15.93
CA SER A 62 5.09 9.99 15.62
C SER A 62 5.15 8.76 14.73
N GLU A 63 4.38 7.74 15.04
CA GLU A 63 4.40 6.46 14.31
C GLU A 63 3.79 6.59 12.92
N ASP A 64 2.66 7.31 12.79
CA ASP A 64 1.99 7.51 11.51
C ASP A 64 2.82 8.38 10.58
N ARG A 65 3.57 9.31 11.14
CA ARG A 65 4.49 10.15 10.40
C ARG A 65 5.65 9.36 9.83
N ILE A 66 6.23 8.44 10.59
CA ILE A 66 7.29 7.54 10.09
C ILE A 66 6.80 6.75 8.87
N ALA A 67 5.59 6.22 8.91
CA ALA A 67 5.01 5.51 7.77
C ALA A 67 4.86 6.42 6.54
N ALA A 68 4.41 7.67 6.73
CA ALA A 68 4.27 8.65 5.65
C ALA A 68 5.61 9.08 5.06
N GLU A 69 6.59 9.37 5.90
CA GLU A 69 7.95 9.75 5.47
C GLU A 69 8.61 8.59 4.70
N THR A 70 8.49 7.35 5.19
CA THR A 70 8.98 6.15 4.49
C THR A 70 8.35 5.99 3.10
N LEU A 71 7.05 6.29 2.97
CA LEU A 71 6.39 6.25 1.66
C LEU A 71 6.87 7.37 0.74
N ALA A 72 6.99 8.60 1.26
CA ALA A 72 7.45 9.76 0.49
C ALA A 72 8.87 9.55 -0.05
N GLU A 73 9.79 9.07 0.80
CA GLU A 73 11.17 8.71 0.41
C GLU A 73 11.18 7.66 -0.71
N GLN A 74 10.37 6.61 -0.58
CA GLN A 74 10.30 5.57 -1.63
C GLN A 74 9.79 6.13 -2.96
N VAL A 75 8.80 7.01 -2.95
CA VAL A 75 8.28 7.64 -4.16
C VAL A 75 9.35 8.54 -4.78
N GLU A 76 10.07 9.32 -3.98
CA GLU A 76 11.17 10.16 -4.46
C GLU A 76 12.29 9.31 -5.07
N ASP A 77 12.71 8.24 -4.42
CA ASP A 77 13.75 7.34 -4.91
C ASP A 77 13.40 6.68 -6.24
N GLN A 78 12.13 6.28 -6.41
CA GLN A 78 11.68 5.57 -7.62
C GLN A 78 11.35 6.49 -8.80
N SER A 79 10.91 7.72 -8.54
CA SER A 79 10.34 8.59 -9.58
C SER A 79 10.89 10.01 -9.59
N GLY A 80 11.64 10.41 -8.57
CA GLY A 80 12.07 11.78 -8.35
C GLY A 80 10.96 12.73 -7.90
N LEU A 81 9.75 12.23 -7.65
CA LEU A 81 8.61 13.04 -7.18
C LEU A 81 8.70 13.27 -5.67
N ARG A 82 8.60 14.52 -5.25
CA ARG A 82 8.49 14.89 -3.84
C ARG A 82 7.03 15.10 -3.49
N LEU A 83 6.52 14.27 -2.60
CA LEU A 83 5.13 14.34 -2.14
C LEU A 83 5.05 15.09 -0.82
N ASP A 84 4.13 16.07 -0.76
CA ASP A 84 3.82 16.77 0.48
C ASP A 84 3.06 15.85 1.44
N ILE A 85 3.47 15.86 2.71
CA ILE A 85 2.78 15.17 3.80
C ILE A 85 1.92 16.17 4.55
N GLU A 86 0.62 16.02 4.48
CA GLU A 86 -0.36 16.89 5.12
C GLU A 86 -1.19 16.17 6.17
N ARG A 87 -1.69 16.92 7.13
CA ARG A 87 -2.61 16.40 8.15
C ARG A 87 -4.03 16.44 7.62
N MET A 88 -4.74 15.32 7.69
CA MET A 88 -6.16 15.28 7.36
C MET A 88 -6.94 16.04 8.45
N LYS A 89 -7.73 17.04 8.05
CA LYS A 89 -8.61 17.77 8.98
C LYS A 89 -9.69 16.84 9.53
N ALA A 90 -10.11 17.06 10.79
CA ALA A 90 -11.08 16.20 11.47
C ALA A 90 -12.40 16.01 10.70
N GLU A 91 -12.83 17.01 9.96
CA GLU A 91 -14.03 16.97 9.09
C GLU A 91 -13.70 16.84 7.60
N GLY A 92 -12.40 16.73 7.27
CA GLY A 92 -11.92 16.73 5.90
C GLY A 92 -12.21 15.42 5.19
N LYS A 93 -12.76 15.53 3.98
CA LYS A 93 -12.69 14.48 2.98
C LYS A 93 -11.28 14.52 2.39
N ALA A 94 -10.65 13.36 2.21
CA ALA A 94 -9.41 13.31 1.44
C ALA A 94 -9.69 13.83 0.02
N GLU A 95 -8.79 14.63 -0.50
CA GLU A 95 -8.87 15.10 -1.88
C GLU A 95 -8.77 13.90 -2.84
N ASP A 96 -9.51 13.94 -3.93
CA ASP A 96 -9.38 12.92 -4.97
C ASP A 96 -7.93 12.96 -5.52
N GLY A 97 -7.34 11.79 -5.73
CA GLY A 97 -5.96 11.69 -6.17
C GLY A 97 -4.90 11.81 -5.05
N ALA A 98 -5.31 11.72 -3.79
CA ALA A 98 -4.42 11.70 -2.65
C ALA A 98 -4.19 10.28 -2.11
N ILE A 99 -3.05 10.08 -1.46
CA ILE A 99 -2.76 8.88 -0.67
C ILE A 99 -3.19 9.15 0.76
N VAL A 100 -3.96 8.25 1.35
CA VAL A 100 -4.49 8.41 2.71
C VAL A 100 -3.92 7.35 3.62
N LEU A 101 -3.23 7.77 4.67
CA LEU A 101 -2.79 6.93 5.78
C LEU A 101 -3.71 7.19 6.98
N ALA A 102 -4.51 6.21 7.37
CA ALA A 102 -5.60 6.39 8.31
C ALA A 102 -5.63 5.33 9.41
N ARG A 103 -6.41 5.62 10.45
CA ARG A 103 -6.71 4.68 11.53
C ARG A 103 -8.08 4.06 11.32
N LEU A 104 -8.19 2.76 11.58
CA LEU A 104 -9.45 2.00 11.49
C LEU A 104 -10.47 2.38 12.59
N GLN A 105 -10.09 3.18 13.57
CA GLN A 105 -10.99 3.82 14.52
C GLN A 105 -11.86 4.92 13.89
N ASP A 106 -11.47 5.48 12.73
CA ASP A 106 -12.33 6.42 12.00
C ASP A 106 -13.46 5.66 11.29
N ASP A 107 -14.68 5.91 11.72
CA ASP A 107 -15.89 5.27 11.17
C ASP A 107 -16.11 5.57 9.68
N ARG A 108 -15.62 6.71 9.18
CA ARG A 108 -15.74 7.09 7.77
C ARG A 108 -14.83 6.21 6.92
N VAL A 109 -13.58 6.06 7.34
CA VAL A 109 -12.59 5.20 6.67
C VAL A 109 -13.06 3.76 6.72
N ARG A 110 -13.48 3.28 7.87
CA ARG A 110 -13.96 1.92 8.06
C ARG A 110 -15.17 1.61 7.19
N ARG A 111 -16.16 2.52 7.12
CA ARG A 111 -17.34 2.38 6.25
C ARG A 111 -16.98 2.42 4.77
N PHE A 112 -16.09 3.32 4.38
CA PHE A 112 -15.62 3.38 2.99
C PHE A 112 -14.96 2.06 2.57
N LEU A 113 -14.05 1.53 3.36
CA LEU A 113 -13.37 0.27 3.09
C LEU A 113 -14.36 -0.91 3.07
N ALA A 114 -15.30 -0.98 4.02
CA ALA A 114 -16.32 -2.02 4.07
C ALA A 114 -17.24 -2.01 2.84
N ASN A 115 -17.66 -0.83 2.37
CA ASN A 115 -18.44 -0.66 1.14
C ASN A 115 -17.67 -1.10 -0.12
N ASN A 116 -16.36 -1.12 -0.03
CA ASN A 116 -15.46 -1.61 -1.07
C ASN A 116 -14.96 -3.04 -0.82
N GLY A 117 -15.64 -3.81 0.03
CA GLY A 117 -15.37 -5.22 0.27
C GLY A 117 -14.23 -5.52 1.24
N LEU A 118 -13.66 -4.50 1.89
CA LEU A 118 -12.59 -4.65 2.87
C LEU A 118 -13.11 -4.37 4.28
N ARG A 119 -13.34 -5.44 5.06
CA ARG A 119 -13.86 -5.32 6.43
C ARG A 119 -12.73 -5.40 7.46
N ALA A 120 -12.73 -4.46 8.39
CA ALA A 120 -11.90 -4.50 9.58
C ALA A 120 -12.60 -5.36 10.64
N ASP A 121 -12.36 -6.65 10.62
CA ASP A 121 -12.84 -7.60 11.62
C ASP A 121 -11.74 -7.95 12.65
N GLN A 122 -12.05 -8.87 13.56
CA GLN A 122 -11.12 -9.30 14.60
C GLN A 122 -9.83 -9.93 14.05
N ALA A 123 -9.86 -10.52 12.86
CA ALA A 123 -8.68 -11.14 12.24
C ALA A 123 -7.58 -10.11 11.96
N VAL A 124 -7.94 -8.88 11.54
CA VAL A 124 -6.98 -7.80 11.31
C VAL A 124 -6.21 -7.43 12.59
N GLY A 125 -6.87 -7.54 13.77
CA GLY A 125 -6.22 -7.32 15.06
C GLY A 125 -5.58 -5.95 15.21
N GLN A 126 -4.58 -5.86 16.12
CA GLN A 126 -3.90 -4.60 16.43
C GLN A 126 -2.95 -4.17 15.31
N ASP A 127 -2.14 -5.10 14.80
CA ASP A 127 -1.03 -4.80 13.88
C ASP A 127 -1.29 -5.23 12.43
N GLY A 128 -2.54 -5.63 12.12
CA GLY A 128 -2.97 -5.82 10.75
C GLY A 128 -3.34 -4.51 10.07
N TYR A 129 -3.51 -4.58 8.75
CA TYR A 129 -3.85 -3.43 7.92
C TYR A 129 -4.82 -3.80 6.81
N LEU A 130 -5.48 -2.77 6.28
CA LEU A 130 -6.25 -2.79 5.06
C LEU A 130 -5.61 -1.83 4.06
N LEU A 131 -5.45 -2.26 2.81
CA LEU A 131 -4.98 -1.42 1.72
C LEU A 131 -6.01 -1.47 0.60
N PHE A 132 -6.43 -0.31 0.14
CA PHE A 132 -7.37 -0.15 -0.95
C PHE A 132 -6.82 0.78 -2.01
N SER A 133 -6.87 0.35 -3.27
CA SER A 133 -6.51 1.18 -4.42
C SER A 133 -7.53 1.03 -5.53
N ASP A 134 -7.95 2.16 -6.10
CA ASP A 134 -8.68 2.27 -7.36
C ASP A 134 -8.16 3.47 -8.17
N LYS A 135 -8.89 3.95 -9.15
CA LYS A 135 -8.46 5.10 -9.98
C LYS A 135 -8.41 6.42 -9.21
N SER A 136 -9.19 6.56 -8.15
CA SER A 136 -9.40 7.81 -7.42
C SER A 136 -8.84 7.78 -6.00
N HIS A 137 -8.70 6.59 -5.43
CA HIS A 137 -8.36 6.43 -4.02
C HIS A 137 -7.17 5.49 -3.84
N LEU A 138 -6.29 5.87 -2.93
CA LEU A 138 -5.22 5.02 -2.42
C LEU A 138 -5.17 5.18 -0.89
N ILE A 139 -5.63 4.16 -0.18
CA ILE A 139 -5.83 4.20 1.26
C ILE A 139 -5.10 3.05 1.92
N VAL A 140 -4.30 3.34 2.93
CA VAL A 140 -3.77 2.37 3.89
C VAL A 140 -4.36 2.68 5.25
N ALA A 141 -4.98 1.70 5.90
CA ALA A 141 -5.61 1.88 7.20
C ALA A 141 -5.29 0.74 8.15
N ALA A 142 -5.01 1.07 9.42
CA ALA A 142 -4.64 0.11 10.44
C ALA A 142 -5.12 0.54 11.84
N ASN A 143 -5.08 -0.37 12.81
CA ASN A 143 -5.42 -0.06 14.19
C ASN A 143 -4.23 0.57 14.97
N SER A 144 -2.99 0.29 14.55
CA SER A 144 -1.76 0.78 15.18
C SER A 144 -0.81 1.46 14.16
N GLY A 145 0.19 2.19 14.64
CA GLY A 145 1.27 2.71 13.79
C GLY A 145 2.09 1.59 13.15
N GLN A 146 2.29 0.51 13.90
CA GLN A 146 2.98 -0.68 13.39
C GLN A 146 2.23 -1.31 12.21
N GLY A 147 0.91 -1.50 12.35
CA GLY A 147 0.08 -2.00 11.26
C GLY A 147 0.08 -1.06 10.05
N LEU A 148 0.04 0.26 10.29
CA LEU A 148 0.12 1.26 9.22
C LEU A 148 1.46 1.18 8.48
N PHE A 149 2.56 1.03 9.21
CA PHE A 149 3.88 0.83 8.64
C PHE A 149 3.95 -0.43 7.76
N TYR A 150 3.40 -1.56 8.22
CA TYR A 150 3.33 -2.79 7.42
C TYR A 150 2.52 -2.60 6.13
N GLY A 151 1.38 -1.90 6.22
CA GLY A 151 0.59 -1.56 5.04
C GLY A 151 1.36 -0.69 4.04
N VAL A 152 2.17 0.27 4.52
CA VAL A 152 3.06 1.08 3.68
C VAL A 152 4.15 0.21 3.04
N GLN A 153 4.75 -0.76 3.75
CA GLN A 153 5.72 -1.67 3.15
C GLN A 153 5.12 -2.50 2.00
N THR A 154 3.87 -2.90 2.12
CA THR A 154 3.15 -3.57 1.03
C THR A 154 2.85 -2.61 -0.12
N LEU A 155 2.41 -1.38 0.18
CA LEU A 155 2.18 -0.36 -0.84
C LEU A 155 3.43 -0.06 -1.66
N ARG A 156 4.59 0.04 -1.01
CA ARG A 156 5.89 0.26 -1.68
C ARG A 156 6.20 -0.81 -2.73
N GLN A 157 5.84 -2.07 -2.48
CA GLN A 157 6.01 -3.17 -3.44
C GLN A 157 5.01 -3.11 -4.61
N LEU A 158 3.86 -2.49 -4.41
CA LEU A 158 2.83 -2.32 -5.44
C LEU A 158 3.14 -1.18 -6.41
N LEU A 159 3.90 -0.18 -5.98
CA LEU A 159 4.23 0.97 -6.80
C LEU A 159 5.17 0.57 -7.94
N GLN A 160 4.77 0.88 -9.16
CA GLN A 160 5.51 0.59 -10.37
C GLN A 160 5.73 1.87 -11.19
N PRO A 161 6.88 2.04 -11.87
CA PRO A 161 7.09 3.19 -12.74
C PRO A 161 6.04 3.29 -13.86
N ALA A 162 5.47 4.48 -14.04
CA ALA A 162 4.48 4.76 -15.07
C ALA A 162 4.63 6.19 -15.62
N GLY A 163 5.21 6.32 -16.80
CA GLY A 163 5.48 7.61 -17.41
C GLY A 163 6.43 8.47 -16.57
N LYS A 164 5.94 9.62 -16.08
CA LYS A 164 6.69 10.53 -15.19
C LYS A 164 6.35 10.37 -13.72
N GLY A 165 5.70 9.29 -13.35
CA GLY A 165 5.29 9.01 -11.98
C GLY A 165 5.24 7.52 -11.69
N LEU A 166 4.40 7.13 -10.74
CA LEU A 166 4.20 5.73 -10.37
C LEU A 166 2.72 5.36 -10.52
N ILE A 167 2.45 4.07 -10.69
CA ILE A 167 1.11 3.51 -10.64
C ILE A 167 1.04 2.45 -9.55
N CYS A 168 0.00 2.52 -8.73
CA CYS A 168 -0.42 1.43 -7.85
C CYS A 168 -1.56 0.68 -8.54
N PRO A 169 -1.46 -0.62 -8.83
CA PRO A 169 -2.56 -1.38 -9.40
C PRO A 169 -3.80 -1.31 -8.48
N ALA A 170 -4.98 -1.34 -9.08
CA ALA A 170 -6.21 -1.37 -8.31
C ALA A 170 -6.35 -2.70 -7.57
N VAL A 171 -6.38 -2.64 -6.24
CA VAL A 171 -6.32 -3.81 -5.37
C VAL A 171 -7.03 -3.55 -4.04
N GLY A 172 -7.56 -4.61 -3.45
CA GLY A 172 -7.96 -4.64 -2.05
C GLY A 172 -7.12 -5.68 -1.31
N ILE A 173 -6.45 -5.29 -0.25
CA ILE A 173 -5.61 -6.19 0.56
C ILE A 173 -6.07 -6.12 2.01
N ARG A 174 -6.14 -7.31 2.64
CA ARG A 174 -6.26 -7.48 4.08
C ARG A 174 -5.12 -8.35 4.54
N ASP A 175 -4.39 -7.87 5.54
CA ASP A 175 -3.28 -8.63 6.08
C ASP A 175 -3.12 -8.39 7.59
N TRP A 176 -2.59 -9.39 8.26
CA TRP A 176 -2.33 -9.36 9.70
C TRP A 176 -1.20 -10.32 10.05
N PRO A 177 -0.42 -10.03 11.11
CA PRO A 177 0.65 -10.90 11.55
C PRO A 177 0.12 -12.30 11.85
N SER A 178 0.81 -13.33 11.35
CA SER A 178 0.58 -14.68 11.85
C SER A 178 1.06 -14.71 13.30
N LEU A 179 0.19 -15.08 14.24
CA LEU A 179 0.63 -15.42 15.59
C LEU A 179 1.65 -16.55 15.43
N ARG A 180 2.93 -16.25 15.63
CA ARG A 180 3.89 -17.31 15.91
C ARG A 180 3.39 -17.93 17.20
N GLN A 181 2.79 -19.12 17.11
CA GLN A 181 2.60 -19.94 18.28
C GLN A 181 4.01 -20.15 18.84
N ALA A 182 4.29 -19.49 19.97
CA ALA A 182 5.43 -19.80 20.79
C ALA A 182 5.16 -21.18 21.45
N THR A 183 5.17 -22.22 20.64
CA THR A 183 5.14 -23.60 21.04
C THR A 183 6.35 -24.27 20.42
N ASP A 184 7.53 -23.87 20.90
CA ASP A 184 8.65 -24.76 20.91
C ASP A 184 8.90 -25.15 22.38
N PRO A 185 8.30 -26.27 22.86
CA PRO A 185 8.51 -26.75 24.22
C PRO A 185 9.85 -27.47 24.42
N THR A 186 10.82 -27.25 23.56
CA THR A 186 12.09 -27.99 23.55
C THR A 186 13.29 -27.18 24.05
N VAL A 187 13.06 -26.17 24.88
CA VAL A 187 14.17 -25.69 25.74
C VAL A 187 13.94 -26.25 27.14
N THR A 188 14.20 -27.53 27.28
CA THR A 188 14.50 -28.12 28.59
C THR A 188 15.72 -27.41 29.14
N GLN A 189 15.51 -26.48 30.08
CA GLN A 189 16.58 -25.95 30.91
C GLN A 189 17.15 -27.09 31.71
N THR A 190 18.20 -27.71 31.25
CA THR A 190 19.07 -28.55 32.05
C THR A 190 19.84 -27.59 32.98
N SER A 191 19.28 -27.35 34.13
CA SER A 191 20.03 -26.76 35.25
C SER A 191 21.18 -27.69 35.60
N PRO A 192 22.45 -27.22 35.66
CA PRO A 192 23.49 -28.03 36.21
C PRO A 192 23.25 -28.15 37.71
N GLU A 193 22.96 -29.37 38.12
CA GLU A 193 22.89 -29.82 39.54
C GLU A 193 24.26 -29.60 40.15
N LEU A 194 24.34 -28.68 41.12
CA LEU A 194 25.52 -28.46 41.96
C LEU A 194 25.72 -29.71 42.79
N ALA A 195 26.68 -30.52 42.36
CA ALA A 195 27.19 -31.62 43.16
C ALA A 195 27.69 -31.08 44.49
N LYS A 196 26.96 -31.39 45.56
CA LYS A 196 27.43 -31.27 46.93
C LYS A 196 28.54 -32.29 47.17
N GLY A 197 29.79 -31.85 47.04
CA GLY A 197 30.94 -32.59 47.52
C GLY A 197 30.94 -32.63 49.04
N GLY A 198 30.77 -33.82 49.59
CA GLY A 198 30.87 -34.08 51.01
C GLY A 198 32.28 -33.84 51.52
N SER A 199 32.38 -33.24 52.68
CA SER A 199 33.56 -33.22 53.48
C SER A 199 33.84 -34.63 54.11
N PRO A 200 35.07 -35.12 54.14
CA PRO A 200 35.44 -36.14 55.09
C PRO A 200 35.94 -35.48 56.38
N GLN A 201 35.29 -35.85 57.47
CA GLN A 201 35.92 -35.74 58.80
C GLN A 201 36.96 -36.84 58.96
N GLY A 202 38.06 -36.53 59.59
CA GLY A 202 39.07 -37.49 60.02
C GLY A 202 40.17 -36.81 60.80
N GLU A 203 40.09 -36.94 62.14
CA GLU A 203 41.13 -36.89 63.17
C GLU A 203 42.05 -35.68 63.27
#